data_b8fc8cd2ecc3b5424ef8a66176fc2546
#
_entry.id   b8fc8cd2ecc3b5424ef8a66176fc2546
#
_cell.length_a   1.000
_cell.length_b   1.000
_cell.length_c   1.000
_cell.angle_alpha   90.00
_cell.angle_beta   90.00
_cell.angle_gamma   90.00
#
_symmetry.space_group_name_H-M   'P 1'
#
loop_
_entity.id
_entity.type
_entity.pdbx_description
1 polymer ?
#
loop_
_entity_poly.entity_id
_entity_poly.type
_entity_poly.pdbx_seq_one_letter_code
_entity_poly.pdbx_strand_id
1 'polypeptide(L)'
;NIGAGRIVFQELSRINNAIKDGSIAKNEVFVKAMDDVKADGKTLHLMGLMSPGGVHSHMNHVEALVKMAAQHGVKTVRVHAFMDGRDVDPQSGAGYMSEFCAFLAKISEETGCDARVATVSGRYWAMDRDNRWERIQRAYDVMVNASDADTDPVAGIKAYYEGIHEGDAAIFFNFRPDRARQMTRVFTDKEFDGFEREQIKLSHFVTMTEYDPTFDVEVAFPKTFPENVLADVIAANGLKQLHTAETEKYAHVTFFLNGGIEEPKEGEERVLVASPK
;
A
#
# COMPACT_ATOMS: atom_id res chain seq x y z
N ASN A 1 7.56 19.89 7.88
CA ASN A 1 8.13 20.88 6.94
C ASN A 1 8.98 21.93 7.66
N ILE A 2 8.51 22.54 8.78
CA ILE A 2 9.26 23.58 9.50
C ILE A 2 10.60 23.04 9.99
N GLY A 3 10.59 21.93 10.74
CA GLY A 3 11.82 21.30 11.24
C GLY A 3 12.76 20.81 10.14
N ALA A 4 12.21 20.36 9.00
CA ALA A 4 13.01 19.90 7.87
C ALA A 4 13.55 21.03 6.97
N GLY A 5 13.08 22.27 7.12
CA GLY A 5 13.44 23.40 6.26
C GLY A 5 13.08 23.22 4.78
N ARG A 6 12.27 22.22 4.46
CA ARG A 6 11.84 21.86 3.10
C ARG A 6 10.49 21.15 3.11
N ILE A 7 9.89 21.03 1.92
CA ILE A 7 8.67 20.24 1.76
C ILE A 7 9.02 18.74 1.97
N VAL A 8 8.40 18.12 2.96
CA VAL A 8 8.43 16.68 3.17
C VAL A 8 7.15 16.12 2.58
N PHE A 9 7.29 15.38 1.48
CA PHE A 9 6.15 14.78 0.82
C PHE A 9 5.62 13.60 1.64
N GLN A 10 4.30 13.60 1.86
CA GLN A 10 3.60 12.42 2.39
C GLN A 10 3.50 11.33 1.34
N GLU A 11 3.16 10.11 1.74
CA GLU A 11 3.21 8.92 0.89
C GLU A 11 2.48 9.10 -0.45
N LEU A 12 1.27 9.63 -0.47
CA LEU A 12 0.53 9.90 -1.71
C LEU A 12 1.36 10.78 -2.69
N SER A 13 1.89 11.89 -2.19
CA SER A 13 2.67 12.82 -3.03
C SER A 13 4.01 12.22 -3.45
N ARG A 14 4.64 11.44 -2.58
CA ARG A 14 5.91 10.75 -2.85
C ARG A 14 5.74 9.74 -3.99
N ILE A 15 4.70 8.91 -3.93
CA ILE A 15 4.40 7.92 -4.95
C ILE A 15 3.98 8.60 -6.26
N ASN A 16 3.12 9.63 -6.20
CA ASN A 16 2.73 10.40 -7.37
C ASN A 16 3.92 11.04 -8.08
N ASN A 17 4.89 11.56 -7.33
CA ASN A 17 6.12 12.12 -7.90
C ASN A 17 6.95 11.04 -8.57
N ALA A 18 7.10 9.87 -7.93
CA ALA A 18 7.84 8.74 -8.51
C ALA A 18 7.18 8.20 -9.81
N ILE A 19 5.86 8.27 -9.92
CA ILE A 19 5.15 7.94 -11.15
C ILE A 19 5.40 9.03 -12.21
N LYS A 20 5.30 10.29 -11.82
CA LYS A 20 5.43 11.44 -12.73
C LYS A 20 6.83 11.56 -13.34
N ASP A 21 7.87 11.34 -12.56
CA ASP A 21 9.27 11.41 -13.01
C ASP A 21 9.81 10.07 -13.56
N GLY A 22 9.00 9.02 -13.49
CA GLY A 22 9.34 7.67 -13.97
C GLY A 22 10.25 6.88 -13.04
N SER A 23 10.62 7.40 -11.87
CA SER A 23 11.50 6.69 -10.93
C SER A 23 10.87 5.44 -10.34
N ILE A 24 9.53 5.34 -10.33
CA ILE A 24 8.82 4.12 -9.92
C ILE A 24 9.27 2.89 -10.72
N ALA A 25 9.58 3.06 -12.02
CA ALA A 25 10.06 1.97 -12.88
C ALA A 25 11.46 1.46 -12.52
N LYS A 26 12.18 2.17 -11.65
CA LYS A 26 13.49 1.78 -11.12
C LYS A 26 13.42 1.28 -9.68
N ASN A 27 12.23 1.16 -9.11
CA ASN A 27 12.07 0.63 -7.76
C ASN A 27 12.46 -0.85 -7.74
N GLU A 28 13.57 -1.16 -7.09
CA GLU A 28 14.19 -2.49 -7.11
C GLU A 28 13.27 -3.59 -6.58
N VAL A 29 12.39 -3.26 -5.63
CA VAL A 29 11.44 -4.21 -5.05
C VAL A 29 10.39 -4.62 -6.08
N PHE A 30 9.80 -3.64 -6.79
CA PHE A 30 8.86 -3.93 -7.86
C PHE A 30 9.51 -4.64 -9.04
N VAL A 31 10.69 -4.16 -9.46
CA VAL A 31 11.45 -4.77 -10.57
C VAL A 31 11.72 -6.23 -10.25
N LYS A 32 12.26 -6.53 -9.07
CA LYS A 32 12.57 -7.90 -8.67
C LYS A 32 11.34 -8.80 -8.69
N ALA A 33 10.23 -8.39 -8.07
CA ALA A 33 9.00 -9.18 -8.04
C ALA A 33 8.45 -9.44 -9.46
N MET A 34 8.51 -8.46 -10.36
CA MET A 34 8.05 -8.60 -11.76
C MET A 34 8.96 -9.49 -12.58
N ASP A 35 10.28 -9.37 -12.42
CA ASP A 35 11.23 -10.19 -13.14
C ASP A 35 11.19 -11.66 -12.70
N ASP A 36 11.02 -11.93 -11.40
CA ASP A 36 10.94 -13.29 -10.86
C ASP A 36 9.63 -13.97 -11.34
N VAL A 37 8.46 -13.35 -11.25
CA VAL A 37 7.21 -13.96 -11.77
C VAL A 37 7.25 -14.15 -13.29
N LYS A 38 7.92 -13.25 -14.02
CA LYS A 38 8.13 -13.41 -15.46
C LYS A 38 9.01 -14.63 -15.76
N ALA A 39 10.12 -14.80 -15.03
CA ALA A 39 11.04 -15.90 -15.22
C ALA A 39 10.39 -17.26 -14.94
N ASP A 40 9.55 -17.31 -13.89
CA ASP A 40 8.88 -18.52 -13.45
C ASP A 40 7.54 -18.78 -14.16
N GLY A 41 7.11 -17.86 -15.03
CA GLY A 41 5.82 -17.95 -15.73
C GLY A 41 4.61 -17.85 -14.80
N LYS A 42 4.78 -17.18 -13.66
CA LYS A 42 3.77 -17.01 -12.61
C LYS A 42 2.94 -15.75 -12.79
N THR A 43 1.92 -15.60 -11.97
CA THR A 43 0.99 -14.47 -12.00
C THR A 43 1.42 -13.39 -11.02
N LEU A 44 1.32 -12.14 -11.46
CA LEU A 44 1.41 -10.96 -10.60
C LEU A 44 0.01 -10.52 -10.15
N HIS A 45 -0.23 -10.56 -8.86
CA HIS A 45 -1.45 -10.08 -8.23
C HIS A 45 -1.27 -8.66 -7.68
N LEU A 46 -2.20 -7.76 -8.01
CA LEU A 46 -2.25 -6.40 -7.50
C LEU A 46 -3.52 -6.24 -6.68
N MET A 47 -3.42 -5.95 -5.39
CA MET A 47 -4.58 -5.80 -4.52
C MET A 47 -4.62 -4.44 -3.84
N GLY A 48 -5.81 -3.89 -3.64
CA GLY A 48 -5.98 -2.63 -2.94
C GLY A 48 -7.27 -1.89 -3.25
N LEU A 49 -7.42 -0.73 -2.61
CA LEU A 49 -8.60 0.11 -2.73
C LEU A 49 -8.64 0.81 -4.09
N MET A 50 -9.68 0.54 -4.87
CA MET A 50 -9.93 1.14 -6.19
C MET A 50 -10.69 2.45 -6.04
N SER A 51 -9.95 3.55 -5.92
CA SER A 51 -10.53 4.87 -5.69
C SER A 51 -9.56 5.98 -6.07
N PRO A 52 -10.03 7.10 -6.61
CA PRO A 52 -9.24 8.33 -6.78
C PRO A 52 -9.18 9.18 -5.51
N GLY A 53 -9.79 8.73 -4.39
CA GLY A 53 -9.92 9.50 -3.15
C GLY A 53 -8.60 9.83 -2.45
N GLY A 54 -7.53 9.08 -2.69
CA GLY A 54 -6.19 9.40 -2.19
C GLY A 54 -6.02 9.29 -0.67
N VAL A 55 -6.88 8.55 0.02
CA VAL A 55 -6.82 8.37 1.49
C VAL A 55 -6.03 7.13 1.87
N HIS A 56 -6.27 6.01 1.20
CA HIS A 56 -5.58 4.73 1.45
C HIS A 56 -4.74 4.27 0.26
N SER A 57 -5.19 4.63 -0.94
CA SER A 57 -4.60 4.27 -2.23
C SER A 57 -4.96 5.33 -3.26
N HIS A 58 -4.49 5.16 -4.49
CA HIS A 58 -4.96 5.93 -5.64
C HIS A 58 -4.95 5.06 -6.88
N MET A 59 -5.98 5.19 -7.75
CA MET A 59 -6.09 4.40 -8.99
C MET A 59 -4.87 4.54 -9.90
N ASN A 60 -4.30 5.75 -10.01
CA ASN A 60 -3.09 5.97 -10.81
C ASN A 60 -1.90 5.09 -10.37
N HIS A 61 -1.87 4.66 -9.11
CA HIS A 61 -0.78 3.80 -8.60
C HIS A 61 -0.90 2.38 -9.18
N VAL A 62 -2.09 1.79 -9.15
CA VAL A 62 -2.28 0.46 -9.75
C VAL A 62 -2.15 0.49 -11.26
N GLU A 63 -2.60 1.56 -11.93
CA GLU A 63 -2.36 1.73 -13.37
C GLU A 63 -0.87 1.79 -13.71
N ALA A 64 -0.08 2.52 -12.90
CA ALA A 64 1.37 2.58 -13.08
C ALA A 64 2.02 1.19 -12.89
N LEU A 65 1.59 0.42 -11.88
CA LEU A 65 2.07 -0.94 -11.65
C LEU A 65 1.71 -1.90 -12.77
N VAL A 66 0.50 -1.82 -13.33
CA VAL A 66 0.10 -2.61 -14.51
C VAL A 66 0.95 -2.27 -15.73
N LYS A 67 1.15 -0.98 -16.01
CA LYS A 67 2.03 -0.53 -17.11
C LYS A 67 3.45 -1.05 -16.93
N MET A 68 3.98 -0.93 -15.71
CA MET A 68 5.31 -1.40 -15.37
C MET A 68 5.44 -2.92 -15.57
N ALA A 69 4.48 -3.71 -15.07
CA ALA A 69 4.46 -5.16 -15.24
C ALA A 69 4.46 -5.57 -16.72
N ALA A 70 3.61 -4.92 -17.52
CA ALA A 70 3.54 -5.16 -18.96
C ALA A 70 4.86 -4.80 -19.67
N GLN A 71 5.51 -3.69 -19.31
CA GLN A 71 6.81 -3.28 -19.84
C GLN A 71 7.94 -4.25 -19.45
N HIS A 72 7.89 -4.83 -18.26
CA HIS A 72 8.82 -5.89 -17.81
C HIS A 72 8.55 -7.24 -18.51
N GLY A 73 7.42 -7.36 -19.21
CA GLY A 73 7.05 -8.58 -19.95
C GLY A 73 6.41 -9.66 -19.08
N VAL A 74 5.82 -9.28 -17.94
CA VAL A 74 4.95 -10.15 -17.15
C VAL A 74 3.77 -10.58 -18.03
N LYS A 75 3.49 -11.88 -18.08
CA LYS A 75 2.45 -12.42 -18.97
C LYS A 75 1.05 -12.30 -18.41
N THR A 76 0.91 -12.42 -17.10
CA THR A 76 -0.39 -12.47 -16.43
C THR A 76 -0.42 -11.54 -15.24
N VAL A 77 -1.33 -10.57 -15.27
CA VAL A 77 -1.60 -9.64 -14.16
C VAL A 77 -3.07 -9.77 -13.73
N ARG A 78 -3.30 -9.94 -12.45
CA ARG A 78 -4.64 -10.07 -11.86
C ARG A 78 -4.84 -9.01 -10.79
N VAL A 79 -5.90 -8.22 -10.94
CA VAL A 79 -6.21 -7.13 -10.02
C VAL A 79 -7.37 -7.51 -9.11
N HIS A 80 -7.13 -7.43 -7.81
CA HIS A 80 -8.13 -7.61 -6.75
C HIS A 80 -8.60 -6.25 -6.28
N ALA A 81 -9.73 -5.81 -6.81
CA ALA A 81 -10.27 -4.49 -6.58
C ALA A 81 -11.09 -4.43 -5.28
N PHE A 82 -10.63 -3.64 -4.32
CA PHE A 82 -11.42 -3.32 -3.13
C PHE A 82 -12.20 -2.03 -3.40
N MET A 83 -13.52 -2.13 -3.49
CA MET A 83 -14.37 -1.00 -3.86
C MET A 83 -14.53 -0.03 -2.69
N ASP A 84 -14.39 1.26 -3.01
CA ASP A 84 -14.62 2.35 -2.07
C ASP A 84 -16.12 2.73 -2.06
N GLY A 85 -16.51 3.59 -1.21
CA GLY A 85 -17.87 4.10 -1.02
C GLY A 85 -17.91 4.92 0.26
N ARG A 86 -16.70 5.26 0.76
CA ARG A 86 -16.53 6.06 1.97
C ARG A 86 -15.70 7.32 1.72
N ASP A 87 -14.61 7.18 0.97
CA ASP A 87 -13.69 8.29 0.68
C ASP A 87 -14.05 8.97 -0.65
N VAL A 88 -14.96 8.35 -1.42
CA VAL A 88 -15.60 8.85 -2.63
C VAL A 88 -17.11 8.57 -2.58
N ASP A 89 -17.87 9.11 -3.52
CA ASP A 89 -19.30 8.87 -3.62
C ASP A 89 -19.61 7.36 -3.67
N PRO A 90 -20.54 6.85 -2.84
CA PRO A 90 -20.87 5.41 -2.80
C PRO A 90 -21.33 4.80 -4.13
N GLN A 91 -21.87 5.60 -5.04
CA GLN A 91 -22.37 5.14 -6.34
C GLN A 91 -21.34 5.29 -7.47
N SER A 92 -20.15 5.85 -7.21
CA SER A 92 -19.15 6.12 -8.25
C SER A 92 -18.35 4.87 -8.68
N GLY A 93 -18.38 3.79 -7.90
CA GLY A 93 -17.54 2.61 -8.11
C GLY A 93 -17.68 1.95 -9.49
N ALA A 94 -18.89 1.87 -10.02
CA ALA A 94 -19.13 1.29 -11.35
C ALA A 94 -18.44 2.07 -12.47
N GLY A 95 -18.42 3.41 -12.39
CA GLY A 95 -17.70 4.27 -13.33
C GLY A 95 -16.21 4.01 -13.31
N TYR A 96 -15.59 4.02 -12.14
CA TYR A 96 -14.15 3.73 -11.97
C TYR A 96 -13.78 2.35 -12.49
N MET A 97 -14.59 1.34 -12.21
CA MET A 97 -14.34 -0.01 -12.72
C MET A 97 -14.43 -0.10 -14.22
N SER A 98 -15.41 0.56 -14.84
CA SER A 98 -15.55 0.60 -16.30
C SER A 98 -14.33 1.23 -16.97
N GLU A 99 -13.87 2.38 -16.47
CA GLU A 99 -12.67 3.06 -16.96
C GLU A 99 -11.42 2.19 -16.77
N PHE A 100 -11.27 1.55 -15.61
CA PHE A 100 -10.14 0.69 -15.33
C PHE A 100 -10.13 -0.58 -16.18
N CYS A 101 -11.28 -1.22 -16.41
CA CYS A 101 -11.38 -2.38 -17.31
C CYS A 101 -11.01 -2.00 -18.76
N ALA A 102 -11.45 -0.83 -19.24
CA ALA A 102 -11.05 -0.33 -20.54
C ALA A 102 -9.53 -0.08 -20.64
N PHE A 103 -8.94 0.48 -19.58
CA PHE A 103 -7.49 0.65 -19.48
C PHE A 103 -6.75 -0.70 -19.52
N LEU A 104 -7.19 -1.71 -18.77
CA LEU A 104 -6.58 -3.05 -18.78
C LEU A 104 -6.67 -3.72 -20.15
N ALA A 105 -7.82 -3.62 -20.80
CA ALA A 105 -8.03 -4.16 -22.15
C ALA A 105 -7.05 -3.54 -23.16
N LYS A 106 -6.88 -2.22 -23.09
CA LYS A 106 -5.91 -1.50 -23.94
C LYS A 106 -4.47 -1.97 -23.68
N ILE A 107 -4.05 -2.10 -22.42
CA ILE A 107 -2.70 -2.62 -22.09
C ILE A 107 -2.54 -4.03 -22.64
N SER A 108 -3.54 -4.89 -22.49
CA SER A 108 -3.48 -6.27 -22.99
C SER A 108 -3.34 -6.32 -24.52
N GLU A 109 -4.06 -5.49 -25.22
CA GLU A 109 -3.98 -5.37 -26.70
C GLU A 109 -2.60 -4.86 -27.17
N GLU A 110 -2.09 -3.81 -26.50
CA GLU A 110 -0.84 -3.15 -26.91
C GLU A 110 0.41 -3.97 -26.56
N THR A 111 0.38 -4.79 -25.50
CA THR A 111 1.59 -5.42 -24.95
C THR A 111 1.57 -6.95 -24.97
N GLY A 112 0.40 -7.56 -25.14
CA GLY A 112 0.22 -8.99 -24.98
C GLY A 112 0.26 -9.48 -23.53
N CYS A 113 0.25 -8.59 -22.55
CA CYS A 113 0.09 -8.92 -21.13
C CYS A 113 -1.40 -9.19 -20.87
N ASP A 114 -1.75 -10.37 -20.37
CA ASP A 114 -3.13 -10.68 -19.98
C ASP A 114 -3.44 -10.04 -18.61
N ALA A 115 -3.82 -8.75 -18.64
CA ALA A 115 -4.16 -7.96 -17.47
C ALA A 115 -5.68 -7.86 -17.28
N ARG A 116 -6.19 -8.34 -16.15
CA ARG A 116 -7.64 -8.36 -15.86
C ARG A 116 -7.93 -8.09 -14.41
N VAL A 117 -9.15 -7.59 -14.14
CA VAL A 117 -9.72 -7.64 -12.79
C VAL A 117 -10.10 -9.08 -12.49
N ALA A 118 -9.53 -9.65 -11.44
CA ALA A 118 -9.76 -11.02 -11.01
C ALA A 118 -10.89 -11.13 -9.98
N THR A 119 -10.90 -10.23 -8.99
CA THR A 119 -11.93 -10.20 -7.95
C THR A 119 -12.36 -8.78 -7.62
N VAL A 120 -13.60 -8.64 -7.19
CA VAL A 120 -14.16 -7.39 -6.69
C VAL A 120 -14.76 -7.64 -5.32
N SER A 121 -14.33 -6.90 -4.32
CA SER A 121 -14.91 -6.93 -2.97
C SER A 121 -15.05 -5.53 -2.42
N GLY A 122 -15.98 -5.30 -1.48
CA GLY A 122 -16.08 -4.01 -0.81
C GLY A 122 -14.98 -3.84 0.24
N ARG A 123 -14.53 -2.61 0.46
CA ARG A 123 -13.58 -2.27 1.53
C ARG A 123 -14.07 -2.69 2.92
N TYR A 124 -15.36 -2.84 3.11
CA TYR A 124 -15.97 -3.33 4.34
C TYR A 124 -15.47 -4.74 4.70
N TRP A 125 -15.23 -5.57 3.69
CA TRP A 125 -14.71 -6.93 3.84
C TRP A 125 -13.18 -6.95 3.82
N ALA A 126 -12.57 -6.38 2.81
CA ALA A 126 -11.13 -6.50 2.56
C ALA A 126 -10.25 -5.59 3.42
N MET A 127 -10.82 -4.57 4.07
CA MET A 127 -10.07 -3.51 4.76
C MET A 127 -10.60 -3.28 6.18
N ASP A 128 -10.94 -4.34 6.91
CA ASP A 128 -11.24 -4.25 8.34
C ASP A 128 -9.96 -3.91 9.13
N ARG A 129 -10.11 -3.27 10.29
CA ARG A 129 -9.01 -2.93 11.20
C ARG A 129 -9.33 -3.22 12.67
N ASP A 130 -10.49 -3.85 12.92
CA ASP A 130 -11.02 -4.07 14.26
C ASP A 130 -11.04 -5.58 14.62
N ASN A 131 -10.21 -6.39 13.93
CA ASN A 131 -10.08 -7.84 14.10
C ASN A 131 -11.38 -8.62 13.88
N ARG A 132 -12.21 -8.13 12.97
CA ARG A 132 -13.40 -8.87 12.51
C ARG A 132 -12.98 -9.83 11.40
N TRP A 133 -12.34 -10.91 11.81
CA TRP A 133 -11.70 -11.85 10.89
C TRP A 133 -12.66 -12.50 9.91
N GLU A 134 -13.92 -12.68 10.28
CA GLU A 134 -14.98 -13.18 9.39
C GLU A 134 -15.20 -12.29 8.14
N ARG A 135 -14.85 -11.00 8.22
CA ARG A 135 -14.90 -10.11 7.07
C ARG A 135 -13.71 -10.31 6.17
N ILE A 136 -12.52 -10.31 6.75
CA ILE A 136 -11.27 -10.50 6.02
C ILE A 136 -11.26 -11.86 5.34
N GLN A 137 -11.76 -12.91 6.02
CA GLN A 137 -11.87 -14.26 5.46
C GLN A 137 -12.66 -14.29 4.16
N ARG A 138 -13.81 -13.63 4.09
CA ARG A 138 -14.60 -13.58 2.85
C ARG A 138 -13.83 -13.00 1.68
N ALA A 139 -13.12 -11.90 1.90
CA ALA A 139 -12.30 -11.30 0.85
C ALA A 139 -11.10 -12.19 0.47
N TYR A 140 -10.48 -12.83 1.45
CA TYR A 140 -9.39 -13.79 1.25
C TYR A 140 -9.86 -15.00 0.42
N ASP A 141 -10.98 -15.63 0.80
CA ASP A 141 -11.51 -16.81 0.12
C ASP A 141 -11.84 -16.53 -1.36
N VAL A 142 -12.35 -15.35 -1.66
CA VAL A 142 -12.59 -14.92 -3.06
C VAL A 142 -11.27 -14.79 -3.82
N MET A 143 -10.23 -14.22 -3.21
CA MET A 143 -8.94 -14.02 -3.87
C MET A 143 -8.16 -15.31 -4.04
N VAL A 144 -8.19 -16.19 -3.04
CA VAL A 144 -7.33 -17.39 -2.99
C VAL A 144 -8.04 -18.61 -3.57
N ASN A 145 -9.27 -18.84 -3.17
CA ASN A 145 -10.01 -20.06 -3.54
C ASN A 145 -10.92 -19.86 -4.75
N ALA A 146 -10.92 -18.64 -5.34
CA ALA A 146 -11.91 -18.25 -6.36
C ALA A 146 -13.35 -18.59 -5.92
N SER A 147 -13.59 -18.62 -4.60
CA SER A 147 -14.88 -18.99 -4.02
C SER A 147 -15.95 -18.01 -4.46
N ASP A 148 -17.12 -18.55 -4.71
CA ASP A 148 -18.25 -17.79 -5.19
C ASP A 148 -18.82 -16.88 -4.11
N ALA A 149 -18.35 -15.65 -4.05
CA ALA A 149 -19.09 -14.60 -3.41
C ALA A 149 -20.06 -14.04 -4.44
N ASP A 150 -21.32 -14.23 -4.22
CA ASP A 150 -22.45 -13.79 -5.04
C ASP A 150 -22.18 -12.65 -6.01
N THR A 151 -22.45 -12.99 -7.28
CA THR A 151 -22.83 -12.08 -8.37
C THR A 151 -21.96 -10.89 -8.72
N ASP A 152 -21.36 -11.07 -9.82
CA ASP A 152 -21.13 -10.19 -10.96
C ASP A 152 -21.49 -8.70 -10.84
N PRO A 153 -20.54 -7.82 -10.56
CA PRO A 153 -20.62 -6.46 -11.10
C PRO A 153 -19.98 -6.32 -12.49
N VAL A 154 -19.32 -7.37 -13.00
CA VAL A 154 -18.81 -7.39 -14.38
C VAL A 154 -18.89 -8.82 -14.89
N ALA A 155 -19.96 -9.12 -15.63
CA ALA A 155 -20.22 -10.43 -16.21
C ALA A 155 -18.97 -10.97 -16.91
N GLY A 156 -18.45 -12.09 -16.43
CA GLY A 156 -17.31 -12.77 -17.04
C GLY A 156 -16.02 -12.86 -16.22
N ILE A 157 -15.90 -12.22 -15.05
CA ILE A 157 -14.69 -12.34 -14.21
C ILE A 157 -14.49 -13.78 -13.73
N LYS A 158 -15.54 -14.50 -13.40
CA LYS A 158 -15.49 -15.89 -12.90
C LYS A 158 -14.90 -16.90 -13.89
N ALA A 159 -15.05 -16.71 -15.18
CA ALA A 159 -14.68 -17.71 -16.18
C ALA A 159 -13.16 -17.89 -16.37
N TYR A 160 -12.34 -17.02 -15.75
CA TYR A 160 -10.90 -16.93 -16.04
C TYR A 160 -10.01 -16.88 -14.81
N TYR A 161 -10.59 -16.93 -13.60
CA TYR A 161 -9.82 -16.78 -12.39
C TYR A 161 -9.92 -18.07 -11.54
N GLU A 162 -8.76 -18.67 -11.28
CA GLU A 162 -8.65 -19.95 -10.56
C GLU A 162 -8.12 -19.78 -9.12
N GLY A 163 -7.81 -18.56 -8.71
CA GLY A 163 -7.25 -18.26 -7.40
C GLY A 163 -5.81 -17.75 -7.45
N ILE A 164 -5.26 -17.48 -6.27
CA ILE A 164 -3.84 -17.21 -6.07
C ILE A 164 -3.13 -18.54 -5.81
N HIS A 165 -2.03 -18.80 -6.50
CA HIS A 165 -1.31 -20.06 -6.43
C HIS A 165 0.10 -19.90 -5.83
N GLU A 166 0.66 -21.02 -5.38
CA GLU A 166 2.03 -21.06 -4.87
C GLU A 166 3.03 -20.59 -5.93
N GLY A 167 3.93 -19.70 -5.51
CA GLY A 167 4.95 -19.09 -6.37
C GLY A 167 4.49 -17.82 -7.10
N ASP A 168 3.20 -17.47 -7.06
CA ASP A 168 2.73 -16.17 -7.54
C ASP A 168 3.32 -15.03 -6.68
N ALA A 169 3.31 -13.80 -7.18
CA ALA A 169 3.65 -12.63 -6.40
C ALA A 169 2.44 -11.72 -6.19
N ALA A 170 2.41 -11.03 -5.06
CA ALA A 170 1.38 -10.06 -4.75
C ALA A 170 1.97 -8.69 -4.38
N ILE A 171 1.36 -7.63 -4.89
CA ILE A 171 1.65 -6.24 -4.49
C ILE A 171 0.39 -5.63 -3.91
N PHE A 172 0.46 -5.22 -2.65
CA PHE A 172 -0.61 -4.47 -2.00
C PHE A 172 -0.36 -2.97 -2.18
N PHE A 173 -1.11 -2.33 -3.07
CA PHE A 173 -0.84 -0.95 -3.48
C PHE A 173 -1.45 0.13 -2.57
N ASN A 174 -2.04 -0.21 -1.45
CA ASN A 174 -2.43 0.76 -0.42
C ASN A 174 -1.16 1.37 0.21
N PHE A 175 -1.11 2.70 0.34
CA PHE A 175 -0.01 3.39 1.01
C PHE A 175 -0.31 3.74 2.48
N ARG A 176 -1.57 3.66 2.92
CA ARG A 176 -1.95 3.88 4.32
C ARG A 176 -2.10 2.54 5.05
N PRO A 177 -1.36 2.34 6.17
CA PRO A 177 -1.19 1.05 6.81
C PRO A 177 -2.42 0.50 7.52
N ASP A 178 -3.17 1.38 8.21
CA ASP A 178 -4.12 1.00 9.26
C ASP A 178 -5.18 -0.05 8.85
N ARG A 179 -5.58 -0.05 7.58
CA ARG A 179 -6.57 -0.99 7.03
C ARG A 179 -5.97 -2.04 6.09
N ALA A 180 -4.65 -2.06 5.95
CA ALA A 180 -3.96 -3.07 5.15
C ALA A 180 -3.34 -4.18 6.00
N ARG A 181 -3.10 -3.92 7.30
CA ARG A 181 -2.41 -4.85 8.20
C ARG A 181 -3.07 -6.21 8.30
N GLN A 182 -4.38 -6.27 8.47
CA GLN A 182 -5.08 -7.56 8.67
C GLN A 182 -4.98 -8.46 7.44
N MET A 183 -5.23 -7.91 6.24
CA MET A 183 -5.07 -8.70 5.02
C MET A 183 -3.62 -9.13 4.81
N THR A 184 -2.64 -8.26 5.11
CA THR A 184 -1.22 -8.63 5.07
C THR A 184 -0.92 -9.80 6.01
N ARG A 185 -1.39 -9.76 7.27
CA ARG A 185 -1.23 -10.87 8.23
C ARG A 185 -1.79 -12.18 7.69
N VAL A 186 -2.96 -12.14 7.06
CA VAL A 186 -3.55 -13.35 6.49
C VAL A 186 -2.62 -14.01 5.46
N PHE A 187 -1.93 -13.23 4.63
CA PHE A 187 -1.04 -13.80 3.63
C PHE A 187 0.35 -14.17 4.18
N THR A 188 0.87 -13.43 5.16
CA THR A 188 2.29 -13.50 5.52
C THR A 188 2.58 -14.09 6.90
N ASP A 189 1.63 -14.04 7.83
CA ASP A 189 1.80 -14.52 9.19
C ASP A 189 1.81 -16.06 9.23
N LYS A 190 2.90 -16.64 9.72
CA LYS A 190 3.06 -18.11 9.82
C LYS A 190 2.21 -18.72 10.92
N GLU A 191 1.97 -17.96 11.99
CA GLU A 191 1.18 -18.37 13.15
C GLU A 191 -0.15 -17.61 13.21
N PHE A 192 -0.79 -17.45 12.05
CA PHE A 192 -2.05 -16.73 11.95
C PHE A 192 -3.18 -17.49 12.66
N ASP A 193 -3.87 -16.80 13.56
CA ASP A 193 -4.89 -17.33 14.46
C ASP A 193 -6.32 -16.81 14.20
N GLY A 194 -6.51 -15.97 13.17
CA GLY A 194 -7.80 -15.33 12.91
C GLY A 194 -8.87 -16.26 12.35
N PHE A 195 -8.49 -17.22 11.51
CA PHE A 195 -9.34 -18.27 10.93
C PHE A 195 -8.47 -19.38 10.31
N GLU A 196 -9.05 -20.55 10.09
CA GLU A 196 -8.35 -21.64 9.40
C GLU A 196 -8.13 -21.30 7.93
N ARG A 197 -6.89 -21.41 7.46
CA ARG A 197 -6.51 -21.22 6.06
C ARG A 197 -5.38 -22.14 5.65
N GLU A 198 -5.33 -22.52 4.41
CA GLU A 198 -4.12 -23.03 3.79
C GLU A 198 -3.21 -21.84 3.47
N GLN A 199 -1.98 -21.86 4.00
CA GLN A 199 -1.02 -20.80 3.73
C GLN A 199 -0.43 -20.98 2.34
N ILE A 200 -0.70 -20.05 1.45
CA ILE A 200 -0.09 -20.01 0.13
C ILE A 200 1.29 -19.33 0.23
N LYS A 201 2.30 -20.04 -0.22
CA LYS A 201 3.65 -19.49 -0.29
C LYS A 201 3.83 -18.68 -1.57
N LEU A 202 3.67 -17.37 -1.45
CA LEU A 202 3.98 -16.42 -2.51
C LEU A 202 5.51 -16.29 -2.71
N SER A 203 5.95 -16.05 -3.93
CA SER A 203 7.36 -15.72 -4.22
C SER A 203 7.73 -14.36 -3.66
N HIS A 204 6.80 -13.40 -3.75
CA HIS A 204 6.91 -12.05 -3.21
C HIS A 204 5.58 -11.60 -2.61
N PHE A 205 5.64 -10.95 -1.45
CA PHE A 205 4.54 -10.13 -0.94
C PHE A 205 5.06 -8.72 -0.69
N VAL A 206 4.74 -7.83 -1.62
CA VAL A 206 5.23 -6.45 -1.60
C VAL A 206 4.13 -5.53 -1.05
N THR A 207 4.49 -4.70 -0.08
CA THR A 207 3.64 -3.61 0.40
C THR A 207 4.11 -2.27 -0.16
N MET A 208 3.18 -1.39 -0.51
CA MET A 208 3.51 -0.06 -1.03
C MET A 208 4.36 0.73 -0.04
N THR A 209 3.99 0.70 1.25
CA THR A 209 4.69 1.34 2.36
C THR A 209 4.86 0.36 3.52
N GLU A 210 5.64 0.69 4.53
CA GLU A 210 5.73 -0.11 5.74
C GLU A 210 4.41 -0.08 6.52
N TYR A 211 3.71 -1.23 6.58
CA TYR A 211 2.46 -1.33 7.32
C TYR A 211 2.66 -1.65 8.79
N ASP A 212 3.67 -2.45 9.09
CA ASP A 212 4.10 -2.78 10.44
C ASP A 212 5.57 -3.22 10.39
N PRO A 213 6.43 -2.74 11.30
CA PRO A 213 7.85 -3.11 11.30
C PRO A 213 8.10 -4.58 11.66
N THR A 214 7.10 -5.29 12.17
CA THR A 214 7.20 -6.72 12.51
C THR A 214 6.87 -7.64 11.34
N PHE A 215 6.33 -7.11 10.23
CA PHE A 215 6.00 -7.91 9.06
C PHE A 215 7.25 -8.26 8.25
N ASP A 216 7.42 -9.53 7.97
CA ASP A 216 8.45 -10.04 7.06
C ASP A 216 7.97 -9.93 5.61
N VAL A 217 7.98 -8.70 5.08
CA VAL A 217 7.50 -8.35 3.75
C VAL A 217 8.43 -7.37 3.06
N GLU A 218 8.39 -7.35 1.74
CA GLU A 218 9.13 -6.37 0.95
C GLU A 218 8.37 -5.04 0.90
N VAL A 219 9.06 -3.93 1.15
CA VAL A 219 8.47 -2.59 1.20
C VAL A 219 9.00 -1.75 0.05
N ALA A 220 8.12 -1.34 -0.86
CA ALA A 220 8.51 -0.58 -2.05
C ALA A 220 8.92 0.87 -1.73
N PHE A 221 8.21 1.52 -0.81
CA PHE A 221 8.50 2.87 -0.34
C PHE A 221 8.70 2.86 1.18
N PRO A 222 9.90 2.50 1.67
CA PRO A 222 10.18 2.48 3.10
C PRO A 222 10.10 3.89 3.69
N LYS A 223 9.87 3.98 5.00
CA LYS A 223 9.90 5.25 5.72
C LYS A 223 11.23 5.96 5.51
N THR A 224 11.16 7.23 5.20
CA THR A 224 12.35 8.10 5.11
C THR A 224 12.22 9.19 6.14
N PHE A 225 13.29 9.40 6.90
CA PHE A 225 13.40 10.49 7.85
C PHE A 225 14.17 11.63 7.20
N PRO A 226 13.68 12.88 7.29
CA PRO A 226 14.43 14.01 6.74
C PRO A 226 15.73 14.19 7.54
N GLU A 227 16.84 14.20 6.84
CA GLU A 227 18.16 14.55 7.39
C GLU A 227 18.34 16.07 7.48
N ASN A 228 19.29 16.51 8.31
CA ASN A 228 19.60 17.93 8.52
C ASN A 228 18.35 18.75 8.89
N VAL A 229 17.58 18.26 9.84
CA VAL A 229 16.48 19.02 10.42
C VAL A 229 17.02 20.19 11.25
N LEU A 230 16.17 21.16 11.58
CA LEU A 230 16.55 22.36 12.34
C LEU A 230 17.36 22.01 13.59
N ALA A 231 16.93 20.98 14.32
CA ALA A 231 17.61 20.53 15.54
C ALA A 231 19.04 20.01 15.26
N ASP A 232 19.26 19.31 14.13
CA ASP A 232 20.59 18.86 13.71
C ASP A 232 21.51 20.05 13.39
N VAL A 233 20.96 21.04 12.67
CA VAL A 233 21.73 22.25 12.29
C VAL A 233 22.13 23.05 13.53
N ILE A 234 21.23 23.21 14.51
CA ILE A 234 21.51 23.90 15.77
C ILE A 234 22.61 23.15 16.55
N ALA A 235 22.49 21.83 16.69
CA ALA A 235 23.49 20.99 17.36
C ALA A 235 24.85 21.07 16.67
N ALA A 236 24.91 20.97 15.34
CA ALA A 236 26.15 21.05 14.56
C ALA A 236 26.89 22.38 14.72
N ASN A 237 26.18 23.46 15.08
CA ASN A 237 26.76 24.77 15.39
C ASN A 237 27.10 24.96 16.89
N GLY A 238 27.00 23.91 17.70
CA GLY A 238 27.30 23.95 19.14
C GLY A 238 26.31 24.80 19.94
N LEU A 239 25.14 25.07 19.42
CA LEU A 239 24.09 25.85 20.05
C LEU A 239 23.13 24.95 20.84
N LYS A 240 22.55 25.53 21.89
CA LYS A 240 21.48 24.87 22.67
C LYS A 240 20.10 25.27 22.14
N GLN A 241 19.15 24.36 22.33
CA GLN A 241 17.75 24.56 21.94
C GLN A 241 16.81 24.05 23.02
N LEU A 242 15.69 24.71 23.22
CA LEU A 242 14.64 24.32 24.15
C LEU A 242 13.36 24.05 23.35
N HIS A 243 12.85 22.85 23.49
CA HIS A 243 11.55 22.43 22.94
C HIS A 243 10.54 22.37 24.08
N THR A 244 9.54 23.21 24.07
CA THR A 244 8.52 23.24 25.12
C THR A 244 7.12 23.41 24.51
N ALA A 245 6.18 22.69 25.04
CA ALA A 245 4.76 22.79 24.71
C ALA A 245 3.90 22.11 25.79
N GLU A 246 2.60 22.37 25.71
CA GLU A 246 1.60 21.62 26.44
C GLU A 246 1.48 20.17 25.95
N THR A 247 0.89 19.28 26.75
CA THR A 247 0.80 17.84 26.48
C THR A 247 0.27 17.52 25.08
N GLU A 248 -0.80 18.19 24.61
CA GLU A 248 -1.40 17.93 23.30
C GLU A 248 -0.52 18.37 22.12
N LYS A 249 0.41 19.27 22.33
CA LYS A 249 1.30 19.84 21.30
C LYS A 249 2.74 19.38 21.43
N TYR A 250 3.08 18.62 22.46
CA TYR A 250 4.46 18.24 22.75
C TYR A 250 5.12 17.45 21.60
N ALA A 251 4.43 16.46 21.06
CA ALA A 251 4.93 15.72 19.91
C ALA A 251 5.17 16.60 18.68
N HIS A 252 4.44 17.71 18.53
CA HIS A 252 4.63 18.62 17.39
C HIS A 252 5.94 19.39 17.44
N VAL A 253 6.40 19.73 18.65
CA VAL A 253 7.66 20.47 18.85
C VAL A 253 8.85 19.55 19.14
N THR A 254 8.65 18.26 19.35
CA THR A 254 9.69 17.24 19.55
C THR A 254 9.75 16.29 18.37
N PHE A 255 9.02 15.19 18.40
CA PHE A 255 9.00 14.13 17.40
C PHE A 255 8.84 14.65 15.96
N PHE A 256 7.77 15.41 15.68
CA PHE A 256 7.52 15.90 14.32
C PHE A 256 8.50 16.99 13.87
N LEU A 257 8.94 17.85 14.78
CA LEU A 257 9.93 18.87 14.48
C LEU A 257 11.29 18.26 14.16
N ASN A 258 11.64 17.18 14.86
CA ASN A 258 12.88 16.40 14.68
C ASN A 258 12.77 15.38 13.52
N GLY A 259 11.79 15.54 12.63
CA GLY A 259 11.67 14.71 11.43
C GLY A 259 11.17 13.27 11.69
N GLY A 260 10.50 13.03 12.82
CA GLY A 260 9.99 11.71 13.20
C GLY A 260 10.95 10.88 14.04
N ILE A 261 11.94 11.52 14.66
CA ILE A 261 12.89 10.92 15.59
C ILE A 261 12.52 11.32 17.02
N GLU A 262 12.32 10.33 17.91
CA GLU A 262 11.90 10.56 19.28
C GLU A 262 13.07 11.04 20.17
N GLU A 263 14.28 10.55 19.92
CA GLU A 263 15.46 10.87 20.69
C GLU A 263 15.82 12.37 20.57
N PRO A 264 16.10 13.06 21.70
CA PRO A 264 16.59 14.43 21.65
C PRO A 264 17.92 14.53 20.90
N LYS A 265 18.11 15.61 20.17
CA LYS A 265 19.38 15.93 19.53
C LYS A 265 20.37 16.52 20.55
N GLU A 266 21.66 16.55 20.20
CA GLU A 266 22.68 17.16 21.05
C GLU A 266 22.34 18.63 21.37
N GLY A 267 22.40 19.01 22.62
CA GLY A 267 22.05 20.36 23.10
C GLY A 267 20.55 20.66 23.13
N GLU A 268 19.68 19.65 22.88
CA GLU A 268 18.23 19.77 22.96
C GLU A 268 17.72 19.50 24.37
N GLU A 269 17.05 20.48 24.95
CA GLU A 269 16.33 20.37 26.22
C GLU A 269 14.84 20.33 25.96
N ARG A 270 14.09 19.49 26.69
CA ARG A 270 12.65 19.30 26.52
C ARG A 270 11.90 19.61 27.80
N VAL A 271 10.90 20.47 27.72
CA VAL A 271 10.00 20.79 28.85
C VAL A 271 8.55 20.56 28.43
N LEU A 272 7.92 19.59 29.08
CA LEU A 272 6.50 19.31 28.94
C LEU A 272 5.72 20.10 29.97
N VAL A 273 4.74 20.89 29.53
CA VAL A 273 3.77 21.59 30.38
C VAL A 273 2.44 20.85 30.30
N ALA A 274 1.84 20.52 31.43
CA ALA A 274 0.54 19.86 31.43
C ALA A 274 -0.52 20.75 30.80
N SER A 275 -1.30 20.21 29.84
CA SER A 275 -2.45 20.92 29.31
C SER A 275 -3.50 21.22 30.40
N PRO A 276 -4.15 22.38 30.42
CA PRO A 276 -5.25 22.64 31.34
C PRO A 276 -6.37 21.63 31.12
N LYS A 277 -7.04 21.28 32.22
CA LYS A 277 -8.21 20.38 32.21
C LYS A 277 -9.46 21.09 31.71
#